data_1b1e369ad1c0226f8f7f1978dd3adab7
#
_entry.id   1b1e369ad1c0226f8f7f1978dd3adab7
#
_cell.length_a   1.000
_cell.length_b   1.000
_cell.length_c   1.000
_cell.angle_alpha   90.00
_cell.angle_beta   90.00
_cell.angle_gamma   90.00
#
_symmetry.space_group_name_H-M   'P 1'
#
loop_
_entity.id
_entity.type
_entity.pdbx_description
1 polymer ?
#
loop_
_entity_poly.entity_id
_entity_poly.type
_entity_poly.pdbx_seq_one_letter_code
_entity_poly.pdbx_strand_id
1 'polypeptide(L)'
;MGAKADIGWTTPGPDGIKRHVYAQHVGIQWKFFERSKRRGSDIEWVSMPEPPLLDWLELLDALVRGYVRRRYPPEHIEAVRKHIREQFPEYRFE
;
A
#
# COMPACT_ATOMS: atom_id res chain seq x y z
N MET A 1 20.27 3.77 8.29
CA MET A 1 19.35 3.66 8.05
C MET A 1 18.90 3.50 6.91
N GLY A 2 18.79 2.67 6.47
CA GLY A 2 18.37 2.30 5.25
C GLY A 2 17.08 2.94 5.01
N ALA A 3 16.98 3.65 4.02
CA ALA A 3 15.76 4.22 3.66
C ALA A 3 14.78 3.12 3.52
N LYS A 4 13.85 3.07 4.40
CA LYS A 4 12.78 2.16 4.18
C LYS A 4 11.92 2.76 3.13
N ALA A 5 11.53 1.97 2.17
CA ALA A 5 10.66 2.46 1.13
C ALA A 5 9.24 2.55 1.68
N ASP A 6 8.97 3.62 2.38
CA ASP A 6 7.60 3.86 2.84
C ASP A 6 6.86 4.56 1.73
N ILE A 7 5.77 3.98 1.31
CA ILE A 7 4.95 4.52 0.23
C ILE A 7 3.58 4.82 0.80
N GLY A 8 3.14 6.06 0.68
CA GLY A 8 1.86 6.46 1.25
C GLY A 8 0.90 7.00 0.22
N TRP A 9 -0.39 6.90 0.53
CA TRP A 9 -1.44 7.47 -0.30
C TRP A 9 -2.64 7.80 0.56
N THR A 10 -3.56 8.58 -0.02
CA THR A 10 -4.78 8.98 0.66
C THR A 10 -5.96 8.59 -0.20
N THR A 11 -6.96 7.99 0.41
CA THR A 11 -8.18 7.61 -0.29
C THR A 11 -9.39 8.14 0.47
N PRO A 12 -10.53 8.33 -0.21
CA PRO A 12 -11.75 8.71 0.49
C PRO A 12 -12.24 7.55 1.34
N GLY A 13 -12.64 7.86 2.58
CA GLY A 13 -13.26 6.87 3.44
C GLY A 13 -14.75 6.77 3.19
N PRO A 14 -15.41 5.79 3.79
CA PRO A 14 -16.83 5.57 3.54
C PRO A 14 -17.74 6.69 4.01
N ASP A 15 -17.30 7.47 4.98
CA ASP A 15 -18.08 8.59 5.51
C ASP A 15 -17.54 9.92 5.06
N GLY A 16 -16.79 9.97 3.99
CA GLY A 16 -16.23 11.21 3.48
C GLY A 16 -14.97 11.67 4.19
N ILE A 17 -14.54 10.96 5.20
CA ILE A 17 -13.31 11.28 5.90
C ILE A 17 -12.15 10.65 5.17
N LYS A 18 -11.10 11.42 4.94
CA LYS A 18 -9.94 10.91 4.21
C LYS A 18 -9.24 9.83 5.03
N ARG A 19 -8.87 8.77 4.34
CA ARG A 19 -8.15 7.68 4.93
C ARG A 19 -6.72 7.71 4.42
N HIS A 20 -5.76 7.73 5.33
CA HIS A 20 -4.35 7.72 4.98
C HIS A 20 -3.80 6.32 5.15
N VAL A 21 -3.05 5.87 4.15
CA VAL A 21 -2.49 4.53 4.17
C VAL A 21 -1.02 4.64 3.81
N TYR A 22 -0.19 3.82 4.44
CA TYR A 22 1.16 3.68 3.95
C TYR A 22 1.56 2.21 4.02
N ALA A 23 2.46 1.83 3.10
CA ALA A 23 3.02 0.49 3.05
C ALA A 23 4.51 0.58 3.34
N GLN A 24 5.01 -0.34 4.14
CA GLN A 24 6.40 -0.38 4.52
C GLN A 24 6.99 -1.72 4.12
N HIS A 25 8.13 -1.69 3.44
CA HIS A 25 8.80 -2.92 3.02
C HIS A 25 9.65 -3.43 4.18
N VAL A 26 9.30 -4.59 4.69
CA VAL A 26 9.99 -5.19 5.83
C VAL A 26 10.42 -6.59 5.43
N GLY A 27 11.72 -6.79 5.31
CA GLY A 27 12.23 -8.08 4.84
C GLY A 27 11.77 -8.36 3.42
N ILE A 28 10.99 -9.41 3.23
CA ILE A 28 10.45 -9.75 1.92
C ILE A 28 8.96 -9.46 1.84
N GLN A 29 8.43 -8.75 2.82
CA GLN A 29 7.00 -8.51 2.90
C GLN A 29 6.69 -7.02 2.87
N TRP A 30 5.45 -6.70 2.51
CA TRP A 30 4.94 -5.36 2.62
C TRP A 30 3.93 -5.34 3.75
N LYS A 31 4.09 -4.40 4.68
CA LYS A 31 3.14 -4.21 5.76
C LYS A 31 2.41 -2.91 5.54
N PHE A 32 1.10 -2.94 5.75
CA PHE A 32 0.23 -1.80 5.51
C PHE A 32 -0.29 -1.27 6.83
N PHE A 33 -0.41 0.06 6.89
CA PHE A 33 -0.96 0.75 8.05
C PHE A 33 -1.92 1.81 7.58
N GLU A 34 -2.97 2.05 8.35
CA GLU A 34 -3.93 3.07 7.99
C GLU A 34 -4.26 3.93 9.20
N ARG A 35 -4.71 5.13 8.95
CA ARG A 35 -5.28 5.98 9.97
C ARG A 35 -6.37 6.83 9.35
N SER A 36 -7.42 7.09 10.14
CA SER A 36 -8.50 7.95 9.73
C SER A 36 -8.64 9.02 10.80
N LYS A 37 -8.75 10.26 10.37
CA LYS A 37 -8.93 11.35 11.32
C LYS A 37 -10.39 11.38 11.69
N ARG A 38 -10.69 11.09 12.95
CA ARG A 38 -12.04 11.18 13.45
C ARG A 38 -12.11 12.34 14.42
N ARG A 39 -13.26 12.97 14.43
CA ARG A 39 -13.48 14.09 15.31
C ARG A 39 -13.31 13.66 16.76
N GLY A 40 -12.44 14.36 17.50
CA GLY A 40 -12.27 14.10 18.92
C GLY A 40 -11.47 12.88 19.26
N SER A 41 -10.87 12.20 18.25
CA SER A 41 -10.08 11.02 18.50
C SER A 41 -8.61 11.29 18.23
N ASP A 42 -7.75 10.62 18.98
CA ASP A 42 -6.34 10.63 18.68
C ASP A 42 -6.10 9.89 17.37
N ILE A 43 -5.14 10.36 16.61
CA ILE A 43 -4.82 9.76 15.35
C ILE A 43 -3.73 8.73 15.58
N GLU A 44 -4.05 7.47 15.31
CA GLU A 44 -3.09 6.39 15.46
C GLU A 44 -3.03 5.56 14.19
N TRP A 45 -1.83 5.09 13.89
CA TRP A 45 -1.66 4.18 12.77
C TRP A 45 -2.05 2.78 13.24
N VAL A 46 -2.91 2.14 12.46
CA VAL A 46 -3.40 0.81 12.77
C VAL A 46 -2.89 -0.15 11.71
N SER A 47 -2.30 -1.26 12.14
CA SER A 47 -1.80 -2.26 11.22
C SER A 47 -2.94 -2.95 10.50
N MET A 48 -2.76 -3.19 9.19
CA MET A 48 -3.76 -3.91 8.40
C MET A 48 -3.17 -5.25 7.99
N PRO A 49 -3.49 -6.34 8.68
CA PRO A 49 -2.94 -7.64 8.31
C PRO A 49 -3.44 -8.17 6.97
N GLU A 50 -4.64 -7.75 6.56
CA GLU A 50 -5.20 -8.18 5.28
C GLU A 50 -5.71 -6.98 4.51
N PRO A 51 -4.80 -6.24 3.87
CA PRO A 51 -5.22 -5.06 3.12
C PRO A 51 -6.13 -5.44 1.95
N PRO A 52 -7.14 -4.62 1.66
CA PRO A 52 -8.00 -4.91 0.52
C PRO A 52 -7.27 -4.73 -0.81
N LEU A 53 -7.86 -5.29 -1.85
CA LEU A 53 -7.26 -5.24 -3.18
C LEU A 53 -6.93 -3.81 -3.61
N LEU A 54 -7.81 -2.86 -3.31
CA LEU A 54 -7.56 -1.47 -3.70
C LEU A 54 -6.25 -0.94 -3.14
N ASP A 55 -5.92 -1.28 -1.90
CA ASP A 55 -4.66 -0.83 -1.32
C ASP A 55 -3.47 -1.47 -2.01
N TRP A 56 -3.57 -2.75 -2.36
CA TRP A 56 -2.51 -3.41 -3.11
C TRP A 56 -2.33 -2.78 -4.47
N LEU A 57 -3.43 -2.38 -5.12
CA LEU A 57 -3.34 -1.73 -6.44
C LEU A 57 -2.72 -0.35 -6.33
N GLU A 58 -3.01 0.38 -5.24
CA GLU A 58 -2.39 1.68 -5.02
C GLU A 58 -0.88 1.53 -4.82
N LEU A 59 -0.48 0.51 -4.05
CA LEU A 59 0.94 0.24 -3.86
C LEU A 59 1.60 -0.11 -5.19
N LEU A 60 0.97 -0.98 -5.97
CA LEU A 60 1.52 -1.37 -7.26
C LEU A 60 1.71 -0.17 -8.18
N ASP A 61 0.69 0.70 -8.24
CA ASP A 61 0.77 1.90 -9.07
C ASP A 61 1.92 2.80 -8.64
N ALA A 62 2.10 2.98 -7.33
CA ALA A 62 3.18 3.80 -6.82
C ALA A 62 4.55 3.19 -7.14
N LEU A 63 4.66 1.87 -7.07
CA LEU A 63 5.91 1.20 -7.40
C LEU A 63 6.24 1.34 -8.88
N VAL A 64 5.24 1.23 -9.74
CA VAL A 64 5.47 1.37 -11.17
C VAL A 64 5.93 2.79 -11.50
N ARG A 65 5.28 3.78 -10.91
CA ARG A 65 5.69 5.17 -11.13
C ARG A 65 7.09 5.44 -10.59
N GLY A 66 7.41 4.84 -9.43
CA GLY A 66 8.75 4.99 -8.86
C GLY A 66 9.81 4.26 -9.65
N TYR A 67 9.46 3.13 -10.26
CA TYR A 67 10.39 2.39 -11.09
C TYR A 67 10.81 3.24 -12.30
N VAL A 68 9.86 3.91 -12.93
CA VAL A 68 10.17 4.79 -14.05
C VAL A 68 11.17 5.85 -13.64
N ARG A 69 11.11 6.30 -12.40
CA ARG A 69 12.05 7.28 -11.87
C ARG A 69 13.26 6.63 -11.19
N ARG A 70 13.41 5.33 -11.35
CA ARG A 70 14.52 4.56 -10.80
C ARG A 70 14.61 4.61 -9.29
N ARG A 71 13.46 4.74 -8.61
CA ARG A 71 13.42 4.74 -7.15
C ARG A 71 13.29 3.35 -6.56
N TYR A 72 12.64 2.45 -7.28
CA TYR A 72 12.37 1.11 -6.79
C TYR A 72 12.81 0.07 -7.79
N PRO A 73 13.32 -1.07 -7.31
CA PRO A 73 13.71 -2.14 -8.22
C PRO A 73 12.50 -2.87 -8.79
N PRO A 74 12.63 -3.47 -9.98
CA PRO A 74 11.50 -4.19 -10.58
C PRO A 74 11.06 -5.39 -9.77
N GLU A 75 11.91 -5.92 -8.90
CA GLU A 75 11.54 -7.06 -8.06
C GLU A 75 10.37 -6.74 -7.16
N HIS A 76 10.28 -5.49 -6.69
CA HIS A 76 9.16 -5.10 -5.85
C HIS A 76 7.84 -5.16 -6.61
N ILE A 77 7.87 -4.74 -7.88
CA ILE A 77 6.68 -4.77 -8.72
C ILE A 77 6.23 -6.20 -8.92
N GLU A 78 7.17 -7.08 -9.24
CA GLU A 78 6.82 -8.48 -9.51
C GLU A 78 6.31 -9.16 -8.24
N ALA A 79 6.90 -8.85 -7.09
CA ALA A 79 6.46 -9.45 -5.84
C ALA A 79 5.02 -9.04 -5.50
N VAL A 80 4.68 -7.76 -5.70
CA VAL A 80 3.34 -7.29 -5.43
C VAL A 80 2.34 -7.89 -6.41
N ARG A 81 2.70 -7.97 -7.70
CA ARG A 81 1.83 -8.60 -8.68
C ARG A 81 1.56 -10.06 -8.34
N LYS A 82 2.60 -10.78 -7.93
CA LYS A 82 2.44 -12.17 -7.56
C LYS A 82 1.51 -12.31 -6.37
N HIS A 83 1.67 -11.45 -5.37
CA HIS A 83 0.82 -11.48 -4.20
C HIS A 83 -0.64 -11.24 -4.57
N ILE A 84 -0.88 -10.26 -5.45
CA ILE A 84 -2.24 -9.96 -5.87
C ILE A 84 -2.85 -11.14 -6.60
N ARG A 85 -2.09 -11.78 -7.48
CA ARG A 85 -2.60 -12.96 -8.21
C ARG A 85 -2.95 -14.09 -7.24
N GLU A 86 -2.17 -14.26 -6.20
CA GLU A 86 -2.40 -15.34 -5.26
C GLU A 86 -3.57 -15.07 -4.32
N GLN A 87 -3.70 -13.83 -3.87
CA GLN A 87 -4.73 -13.47 -2.91
C GLN A 87 -6.05 -13.04 -3.55
N PHE A 88 -5.98 -12.53 -4.77
CA PHE A 88 -7.15 -12.04 -5.48
C PHE A 88 -7.18 -12.62 -6.89
N PRO A 89 -7.38 -13.94 -7.01
CA PRO A 89 -7.26 -14.60 -8.31
C PRO A 89 -8.29 -14.13 -9.33
N GLU A 90 -9.36 -13.48 -8.88
CA GLU A 90 -10.36 -12.97 -9.79
C GLU A 90 -9.94 -11.65 -10.45
N TYR A 91 -8.95 -10.99 -9.90
CA TYR A 91 -8.45 -9.76 -10.49
C TYR A 91 -7.51 -10.09 -11.64
N ARG A 92 -7.70 -9.42 -12.76
CA ARG A 92 -6.86 -9.65 -13.93
C ARG A 92 -6.06 -8.41 -14.26
N PHE A 93 -4.77 -8.62 -14.44
CA PHE A 93 -3.92 -7.55 -14.94
C PHE A 93 -4.04 -7.50 -16.44
N GLU A 94 -3.97 -6.30 -16.98
CA GLU A 94 -3.99 -6.15 -18.43
C GLU A 94 -2.65 -5.90 -19.00
#